data_7905135842307252ab5b280313e3906d
#
_entry.id   7905135842307252ab5b280313e3906d
#
_cell.length_a   1.000
_cell.length_b   1.000
_cell.length_c   1.000
_cell.angle_alpha   90.00
_cell.angle_beta   90.00
_cell.angle_gamma   90.00
#
_symmetry.space_group_name_H-M   'P 1'
#
loop_
_entity.id
_entity.type
_entity.pdbx_description
1 polymer ?
#
loop_
_entity_poly.entity_id
_entity_poly.type
_entity_poly.pdbx_seq_one_letter_code
_entity_poly.pdbx_strand_id
1 'polypeptide(L)'
;MYEDFNTFLLKLPEDCKNFIAEDCLVFRLPRKHHRCPVCGSTHTYVHDYREQLLCGVLSNLTYVYRKRRYRCQDCGKVSAEENHFLERYQRMPKSEIHTIVQEHGELVSSSLIARRHGISATTVMRHFARTQQQETLNALDAAVSLDEFCGNVGAKYQVVINALRMRRCCNVIDDRCAMTIYDRLLLYPLSERERVSIVSIDLSPFFHKIVEECFPNARIAADKFHAVRLAIDALDIVRREVQAILPTGERKHFRNARRILLGRETKLRAWEKNKLMQMLSMSERLRTAHALKEEYCRLFDSTDRKDFATRLHQFRQHVLAAGFTSFARVLKTTEQWKEEIWTGIETGYNNGFTEGCNNTIKVLKRVCYGFRNFENFRRRILFILNNEERIARRTKKA
;
A
#
# COMPACT_ATOMS: atom_id res chain seq x y z
N MET A 1 -10.62 -23.58 33.67
CA MET A 1 -10.77 -22.43 32.71
C MET A 1 -9.46 -21.75 32.33
N TYR A 2 -8.47 -21.63 33.25
CA TYR A 2 -7.14 -21.08 32.95
C TYR A 2 -6.20 -22.05 32.21
N GLU A 3 -6.36 -23.35 32.39
CA GLU A 3 -5.53 -24.37 31.71
C GLU A 3 -5.77 -24.39 30.21
N ASP A 4 -7.02 -24.23 29.73
CA ASP A 4 -7.37 -24.16 28.33
C ASP A 4 -6.81 -22.93 27.62
N PHE A 5 -6.78 -21.77 28.27
CA PHE A 5 -6.32 -20.54 27.67
C PHE A 5 -4.81 -20.56 27.36
N ASN A 6 -3.99 -21.08 28.27
CA ASN A 6 -2.54 -21.20 28.08
C ASN A 6 -2.20 -22.25 27.01
N THR A 7 -2.93 -23.36 26.98
CA THR A 7 -2.82 -24.40 25.96
C THR A 7 -3.20 -23.86 24.59
N PHE A 8 -4.26 -23.05 24.52
CA PHE A 8 -4.70 -22.37 23.31
C PHE A 8 -3.68 -21.34 22.79
N LEU A 9 -3.13 -20.48 23.64
CA LEU A 9 -2.14 -19.46 23.25
C LEU A 9 -0.88 -20.06 22.62
N LEU A 10 -0.38 -21.15 23.19
CA LEU A 10 0.81 -21.84 22.69
C LEU A 10 0.50 -22.91 21.65
N LYS A 11 -0.79 -23.17 21.36
CA LYS A 11 -1.23 -24.28 20.51
C LYS A 11 -0.62 -25.63 20.95
N LEU A 12 -0.58 -25.86 22.26
CA LEU A 12 -0.08 -27.10 22.81
C LEU A 12 -1.12 -28.23 22.67
N PRO A 13 -0.68 -29.50 22.64
CA PRO A 13 -1.58 -30.66 22.72
C PRO A 13 -2.44 -30.64 23.99
N GLU A 14 -3.69 -31.06 23.92
CA GLU A 14 -4.64 -31.07 25.05
C GLU A 14 -4.14 -31.95 26.24
N ASP A 15 -3.38 -32.99 25.95
CA ASP A 15 -2.77 -33.89 26.93
C ASP A 15 -1.44 -33.38 27.50
N CYS A 16 -1.11 -32.13 27.30
CA CYS A 16 0.09 -31.47 27.81
C CYS A 16 -0.02 -31.31 29.35
N LYS A 17 0.95 -31.86 30.10
CA LYS A 17 0.99 -31.67 31.56
C LYS A 17 1.60 -30.31 31.87
N ASN A 18 0.81 -29.46 32.54
CA ASN A 18 1.23 -28.13 32.98
C ASN A 18 1.02 -28.01 34.52
N PHE A 19 1.78 -27.13 35.12
CA PHE A 19 1.59 -26.70 36.52
C PHE A 19 2.08 -25.25 36.66
N ILE A 20 1.39 -24.50 37.51
CA ILE A 20 1.73 -23.12 37.81
C ILE A 20 2.46 -23.11 39.15
N ALA A 21 3.65 -22.50 39.18
CA ALA A 21 4.41 -22.24 40.39
C ALA A 21 4.74 -20.74 40.42
N GLU A 22 4.19 -20.02 41.40
CA GLU A 22 4.28 -18.56 41.51
C GLU A 22 3.85 -17.88 40.18
N ASP A 23 4.73 -17.10 39.53
CA ASP A 23 4.48 -16.43 38.26
C ASP A 23 4.98 -17.21 37.03
N CYS A 24 5.18 -18.52 37.19
CA CYS A 24 5.78 -19.38 36.18
C CYS A 24 4.85 -20.54 35.82
N LEU A 25 4.56 -20.68 34.53
CA LEU A 25 3.86 -21.84 33.99
C LEU A 25 4.89 -22.81 33.39
N VAL A 26 5.07 -23.94 34.06
CA VAL A 26 5.94 -25.01 33.60
C VAL A 26 5.11 -26.09 32.93
N PHE A 27 5.46 -26.48 31.71
CA PHE A 27 4.75 -27.50 30.96
C PHE A 27 5.66 -28.54 30.34
N ARG A 28 5.12 -29.73 30.11
CA ARG A 28 5.79 -30.88 29.48
C ARG A 28 4.86 -31.43 28.38
N LEU A 29 5.44 -31.79 27.24
CA LEU A 29 4.72 -32.51 26.21
C LEU A 29 4.34 -33.92 26.65
N PRO A 30 3.26 -34.50 26.10
CA PRO A 30 2.92 -35.90 26.32
C PRO A 30 4.09 -36.79 25.86
N ARG A 31 4.27 -37.93 26.54
CA ARG A 31 5.31 -38.86 26.18
C ARG A 31 4.96 -39.61 24.91
N LYS A 32 5.81 -39.48 23.88
CA LYS A 32 5.71 -40.22 22.63
C LYS A 32 6.87 -41.17 22.46
N HIS A 33 6.71 -42.18 21.61
CA HIS A 33 7.81 -43.01 21.18
C HIS A 33 8.88 -42.15 20.51
N HIS A 34 10.12 -42.27 20.96
CA HIS A 34 11.23 -41.50 20.45
C HIS A 34 12.18 -42.41 19.67
N ARG A 35 12.44 -42.07 18.41
CA ARG A 35 13.49 -42.71 17.57
C ARG A 35 14.77 -41.91 17.68
N CYS A 36 15.89 -42.63 17.83
CA CYS A 36 17.18 -42.00 17.82
C CYS A 36 17.43 -41.32 16.44
N PRO A 37 17.69 -40.00 16.35
CA PRO A 37 17.91 -39.32 15.09
C PRO A 37 19.24 -39.67 14.42
N VAL A 38 20.11 -40.44 15.10
CA VAL A 38 21.44 -40.83 14.60
C VAL A 38 21.41 -42.23 14.00
N CYS A 39 20.88 -43.23 14.72
CA CYS A 39 20.87 -44.63 14.27
C CYS A 39 19.48 -45.18 13.97
N GLY A 40 18.42 -44.40 14.12
CA GLY A 40 17.03 -44.83 13.82
C GLY A 40 16.43 -45.79 14.89
N SER A 41 17.18 -46.21 15.89
CA SER A 41 16.75 -47.16 16.92
C SER A 41 15.60 -46.63 17.77
N THR A 42 14.70 -47.52 18.16
CA THR A 42 13.59 -47.25 19.10
C THR A 42 13.95 -47.57 20.55
N HIS A 43 15.11 -48.20 20.79
CA HIS A 43 15.60 -48.50 22.13
C HIS A 43 16.14 -47.26 22.83
N THR A 44 15.21 -46.42 23.24
CA THR A 44 15.52 -45.15 23.91
C THR A 44 14.83 -45.02 25.26
N TYR A 45 15.51 -44.42 26.23
CA TYR A 45 14.94 -44.14 27.55
C TYR A 45 15.11 -42.67 27.90
N VAL A 46 14.27 -42.16 28.80
CA VAL A 46 14.38 -40.79 29.31
C VAL A 46 15.65 -40.67 30.15
N HIS A 47 16.56 -39.84 29.68
CA HIS A 47 17.83 -39.57 30.31
C HIS A 47 17.70 -38.51 31.42
N ASP A 48 17.19 -37.32 31.03
CA ASP A 48 16.97 -36.19 31.91
C ASP A 48 15.94 -35.20 31.31
N TYR A 49 15.77 -34.08 31.97
CA TYR A 49 14.96 -32.96 31.54
C TYR A 49 15.79 -31.68 31.50
N ARG A 50 15.58 -30.86 30.52
CA ARG A 50 16.10 -29.48 30.47
C ARG A 50 14.97 -28.48 30.44
N GLU A 51 15.10 -27.44 31.23
CA GLU A 51 14.19 -26.33 31.23
C GLU A 51 14.62 -25.31 30.20
N GLN A 52 13.64 -24.85 29.39
CA GLN A 52 13.82 -23.84 28.37
C GLN A 52 12.81 -22.75 28.62
N LEU A 53 13.29 -21.56 28.98
CA LEU A 53 12.49 -20.35 29.11
C LEU A 53 12.01 -19.92 27.74
N LEU A 54 10.70 -19.72 27.59
CA LEU A 54 10.10 -19.13 26.40
C LEU A 54 10.02 -17.62 26.56
N CYS A 55 10.03 -16.90 25.45
CA CYS A 55 9.89 -15.44 25.41
C CYS A 55 8.85 -15.02 24.38
N GLY A 56 8.31 -13.81 24.54
CA GLY A 56 7.35 -13.23 23.61
C GLY A 56 5.91 -13.72 23.77
N VAL A 57 5.57 -14.36 24.88
CA VAL A 57 4.19 -14.81 25.14
C VAL A 57 3.40 -13.71 25.81
N LEU A 58 2.20 -13.42 25.26
CA LEU A 58 1.27 -12.38 25.73
C LEU A 58 0.65 -12.78 27.10
N SER A 59 1.43 -12.76 28.16
CA SER A 59 0.90 -12.91 29.51
C SER A 59 1.88 -12.37 30.55
N ASN A 60 1.39 -12.17 31.77
CA ASN A 60 2.22 -11.83 32.93
C ASN A 60 2.98 -13.03 33.49
N LEU A 61 2.78 -14.22 32.93
CA LEU A 61 3.42 -15.45 33.37
C LEU A 61 4.69 -15.73 32.57
N THR A 62 5.69 -16.23 33.25
CA THR A 62 6.89 -16.81 32.64
C THR A 62 6.60 -18.22 32.17
N TYR A 63 6.88 -18.55 30.93
CA TYR A 63 6.65 -19.88 30.38
C TYR A 63 7.92 -20.67 30.30
N VAL A 64 7.90 -21.85 30.90
CA VAL A 64 9.04 -22.78 30.94
C VAL A 64 8.66 -24.11 30.33
N TYR A 65 9.30 -24.42 29.20
CA TYR A 65 9.18 -25.74 28.57
C TYR A 65 10.19 -26.69 29.20
N ARG A 66 9.70 -27.67 29.96
CA ARG A 66 10.52 -28.74 30.55
C ARG A 66 10.70 -29.85 29.54
N LYS A 67 11.73 -29.69 28.69
CA LYS A 67 12.05 -30.52 27.54
C LYS A 67 12.69 -31.81 27.97
N ARG A 68 12.13 -32.95 27.51
CA ARG A 68 12.64 -34.29 27.77
C ARG A 68 13.82 -34.61 26.86
N ARG A 69 14.88 -35.22 27.41
CA ARG A 69 15.98 -35.76 26.62
C ARG A 69 16.02 -37.27 26.75
N TYR A 70 16.28 -37.95 25.64
CA TYR A 70 16.36 -39.41 25.55
C TYR A 70 17.79 -39.82 25.23
N ARG A 71 18.22 -40.94 25.86
CA ARG A 71 19.47 -41.60 25.51
C ARG A 71 19.17 -42.87 24.74
N CYS A 72 19.86 -43.08 23.63
CA CYS A 72 19.79 -44.30 22.85
C CYS A 72 20.66 -45.37 23.49
N GLN A 73 20.11 -46.58 23.66
CA GLN A 73 20.86 -47.72 24.18
C GLN A 73 21.86 -48.27 23.19
N ASP A 74 21.54 -48.20 21.89
CA ASP A 74 22.36 -48.81 20.85
C ASP A 74 23.57 -47.94 20.45
N CYS A 75 23.42 -46.60 20.36
CA CYS A 75 24.53 -45.72 19.96
C CYS A 75 25.00 -44.74 21.07
N GLY A 76 24.38 -44.76 22.24
CA GLY A 76 24.73 -43.91 23.38
C GLY A 76 24.40 -42.41 23.20
N LYS A 77 23.93 -41.95 22.04
CA LYS A 77 23.64 -40.54 21.77
C LYS A 77 22.45 -40.06 22.56
N VAL A 78 22.57 -38.81 23.04
CA VAL A 78 21.48 -38.10 23.74
C VAL A 78 20.83 -37.12 22.75
N SER A 79 19.51 -37.24 22.59
CA SER A 79 18.71 -36.37 21.76
C SER A 79 17.52 -35.81 22.55
N ALA A 80 17.02 -34.65 22.14
CA ALA A 80 15.84 -34.07 22.75
C ALA A 80 14.56 -34.56 22.06
N GLU A 81 13.45 -34.57 22.80
CA GLU A 81 12.14 -34.84 22.23
C GLU A 81 11.80 -33.84 21.10
N GLU A 82 11.07 -34.32 20.11
CA GLU A 82 10.54 -33.45 19.05
C GLU A 82 9.42 -32.59 19.58
N ASN A 83 9.39 -31.37 19.10
CA ASN A 83 8.28 -30.46 19.34
C ASN A 83 7.91 -29.72 18.03
N HIS A 84 6.65 -29.34 17.90
CA HIS A 84 6.13 -28.67 16.70
C HIS A 84 6.00 -27.16 16.88
N PHE A 85 6.09 -26.65 18.10
CA PHE A 85 5.80 -25.25 18.44
C PHE A 85 7.06 -24.36 18.50
N LEU A 86 8.27 -24.94 18.56
CA LEU A 86 9.53 -24.19 18.52
C LEU A 86 10.38 -24.60 17.33
N GLU A 87 11.08 -23.65 16.76
CA GLU A 87 12.20 -23.92 15.86
C GLU A 87 13.46 -24.31 16.65
N ARG A 88 14.38 -25.01 15.98
CA ARG A 88 15.64 -25.41 16.60
C ARG A 88 16.42 -24.19 17.09
N TYR A 89 16.84 -24.23 18.36
CA TYR A 89 17.56 -23.14 19.04
C TYR A 89 16.76 -21.85 19.26
N GLN A 90 15.45 -21.84 19.03
CA GLN A 90 14.62 -20.68 19.32
C GLN A 90 13.93 -20.81 20.69
N ARG A 91 13.69 -19.65 21.30
CA ARG A 91 12.95 -19.53 22.58
C ARG A 91 11.53 -18.98 22.39
N MET A 92 11.23 -18.47 21.20
CA MET A 92 9.91 -17.89 20.88
C MET A 92 9.08 -18.92 20.13
N PRO A 93 7.83 -19.18 20.55
CA PRO A 93 6.91 -20.08 19.86
C PRO A 93 6.62 -19.60 18.43
N LYS A 94 6.43 -20.56 17.51
CA LYS A 94 6.06 -20.26 16.11
C LYS A 94 4.77 -19.46 16.00
N SER A 95 3.78 -19.77 16.85
CA SER A 95 2.51 -19.04 16.93
C SER A 95 2.73 -17.57 17.27
N GLU A 96 3.62 -17.29 18.21
CA GLU A 96 3.95 -15.93 18.62
C GLU A 96 4.68 -15.16 17.51
N ILE A 97 5.64 -15.81 16.85
CA ILE A 97 6.32 -15.23 15.67
C ILE A 97 5.30 -14.89 14.60
N HIS A 98 4.34 -15.79 14.36
CA HIS A 98 3.26 -15.56 13.41
C HIS A 98 2.41 -14.34 13.78
N THR A 99 1.99 -14.22 15.05
CA THR A 99 1.22 -13.08 15.55
C THR A 99 1.98 -11.76 15.39
N ILE A 100 3.27 -11.74 15.76
CA ILE A 100 4.15 -10.57 15.58
C ILE A 100 4.21 -10.16 14.10
N VAL A 101 4.33 -11.13 13.18
CA VAL A 101 4.37 -10.86 11.74
C VAL A 101 3.03 -10.34 11.24
N GLN A 102 1.91 -10.89 11.71
CA GLN A 102 0.57 -10.41 11.34
C GLN A 102 0.32 -8.97 11.85
N GLU A 103 0.72 -8.66 13.09
CA GLU A 103 0.65 -7.28 13.61
C GLU A 103 1.48 -6.30 12.77
N HIS A 104 2.56 -6.75 12.16
CA HIS A 104 3.30 -5.96 11.17
C HIS A 104 2.49 -5.65 9.90
N GLY A 105 1.48 -6.44 9.56
CA GLY A 105 0.51 -6.15 8.51
C GLY A 105 -0.45 -5.01 8.84
N GLU A 106 -0.52 -4.62 10.11
CA GLU A 106 -1.26 -3.46 10.57
C GLU A 106 -0.40 -2.19 10.52
N LEU A 107 -1.04 -1.03 10.65
CA LEU A 107 -0.36 0.27 10.68
C LEU A 107 0.10 0.61 12.11
N VAL A 108 0.99 -0.20 12.67
CA VAL A 108 1.57 -0.01 14.02
C VAL A 108 3.10 -0.04 13.97
N SER A 109 3.76 0.64 14.91
CA SER A 109 5.22 0.67 14.94
C SER A 109 5.83 -0.63 15.49
N SER A 110 7.05 -0.98 15.04
CA SER A 110 7.79 -2.12 15.61
C SER A 110 8.03 -1.97 17.11
N SER A 111 8.18 -0.76 17.61
CA SER A 111 8.33 -0.47 19.04
C SER A 111 7.07 -0.76 19.85
N LEU A 112 5.89 -0.51 19.26
CA LEU A 112 4.62 -0.85 19.90
C LEU A 112 4.41 -2.36 19.95
N ILE A 113 4.68 -3.07 18.84
CA ILE A 113 4.64 -4.53 18.81
C ILE A 113 5.62 -5.11 19.83
N ALA A 114 6.86 -4.62 19.85
CA ALA A 114 7.88 -5.05 20.79
C ALA A 114 7.41 -4.95 22.25
N ARG A 115 6.75 -3.83 22.59
CA ARG A 115 6.21 -3.60 23.94
C ARG A 115 5.07 -4.56 24.29
N ARG A 116 4.17 -4.84 23.35
CA ARG A 116 3.07 -5.79 23.53
C ARG A 116 3.58 -7.21 23.82
N HIS A 117 4.65 -7.61 23.13
CA HIS A 117 5.20 -8.96 23.21
C HIS A 117 6.41 -9.11 24.15
N GLY A 118 6.75 -8.10 24.93
CA GLY A 118 7.87 -8.15 25.88
C GLY A 118 9.24 -8.40 25.25
N ILE A 119 9.48 -7.94 24.02
CA ILE A 119 10.71 -8.16 23.24
C ILE A 119 11.29 -6.86 22.72
N SER A 120 12.48 -6.90 22.13
CA SER A 120 13.08 -5.72 21.50
C SER A 120 12.50 -5.46 20.11
N ALA A 121 12.43 -4.19 19.69
CA ALA A 121 12.03 -3.80 18.33
C ALA A 121 12.92 -4.45 17.25
N THR A 122 14.21 -4.64 17.55
CA THR A 122 15.15 -5.34 16.66
C THR A 122 14.75 -6.81 16.49
N THR A 123 14.27 -7.48 17.53
CA THR A 123 13.76 -8.85 17.45
C THR A 123 12.52 -8.93 16.57
N VAL A 124 11.58 -7.98 16.71
CA VAL A 124 10.39 -7.87 15.85
C VAL A 124 10.80 -7.73 14.39
N MET A 125 11.68 -6.79 14.08
CA MET A 125 12.16 -6.54 12.70
C MET A 125 12.88 -7.76 12.12
N ARG A 126 13.68 -8.49 12.93
CA ARG A 126 14.40 -9.69 12.50
C ARG A 126 13.45 -10.83 12.15
N HIS A 127 12.41 -11.08 12.97
CA HIS A 127 11.40 -12.08 12.65
C HIS A 127 10.63 -11.72 11.39
N PHE A 128 10.22 -10.48 11.26
CA PHE A 128 9.57 -9.98 10.05
C PHE A 128 10.44 -10.18 8.81
N ALA A 129 11.72 -9.82 8.85
CA ALA A 129 12.63 -9.97 7.72
C ALA A 129 12.84 -11.43 7.30
N ARG A 130 12.79 -12.39 8.25
CA ARG A 130 12.96 -13.84 7.98
C ARG A 130 11.73 -14.48 7.34
N THR A 131 10.54 -13.96 7.63
CA THR A 131 9.27 -14.54 7.16
C THR A 131 8.80 -13.92 5.84
N GLN A 132 9.49 -12.89 5.35
CA GLN A 132 9.16 -12.25 4.08
C GLN A 132 9.36 -13.23 2.93
N GLN A 133 8.31 -13.39 2.13
CA GLN A 133 8.41 -14.06 0.84
C GLN A 133 9.31 -13.25 -0.09
N GLN A 134 10.16 -13.94 -0.85
CA GLN A 134 10.91 -13.33 -1.93
C GLN A 134 9.92 -12.76 -2.95
N GLU A 135 10.22 -11.58 -3.49
CA GLU A 135 9.47 -11.04 -4.62
C GLU A 135 9.48 -12.04 -5.77
N THR A 136 8.30 -12.41 -6.21
CA THR A 136 8.16 -13.06 -7.50
C THR A 136 8.14 -11.97 -8.57
N LEU A 137 9.30 -11.66 -9.14
CA LEU A 137 9.43 -10.80 -10.32
C LEU A 137 8.86 -11.47 -11.59
N ASN A 138 8.16 -12.58 -11.46
CA ASN A 138 7.81 -13.46 -12.56
C ASN A 138 6.44 -13.16 -13.18
N ALA A 139 5.64 -12.29 -12.60
CA ALA A 139 4.30 -11.99 -13.13
C ALA A 139 3.95 -10.50 -13.00
N LEU A 140 3.56 -9.92 -14.12
CA LEU A 140 2.94 -8.59 -14.19
C LEU A 140 1.44 -8.73 -14.51
N ASP A 141 0.63 -7.78 -14.02
CA ASP A 141 -0.77 -7.67 -14.43
C ASP A 141 -0.85 -7.08 -15.85
N ALA A 142 -1.91 -7.42 -16.59
CA ALA A 142 -2.17 -6.81 -17.89
C ALA A 142 -2.41 -5.28 -17.80
N ALA A 143 -2.79 -4.78 -16.63
CA ALA A 143 -2.91 -3.35 -16.35
C ALA A 143 -2.10 -2.98 -15.10
N VAL A 144 -1.11 -2.11 -15.26
CA VAL A 144 -0.26 -1.62 -14.17
C VAL A 144 -0.35 -0.10 -14.05
N SER A 145 0.08 0.44 -12.91
CA SER A 145 0.30 1.87 -12.74
C SER A 145 1.68 2.15 -12.19
N LEU A 146 2.27 3.25 -12.63
CA LEU A 146 3.49 3.82 -12.07
C LEU A 146 3.14 5.19 -11.49
N ASP A 147 3.56 5.43 -10.24
CA ASP A 147 3.36 6.72 -9.58
C ASP A 147 4.49 6.98 -8.59
N GLU A 148 4.74 8.26 -8.30
CA GLU A 148 5.74 8.67 -7.34
C GLU A 148 5.14 8.99 -5.98
N PHE A 149 5.90 8.74 -4.95
CA PHE A 149 5.57 9.19 -3.61
C PHE A 149 6.80 9.76 -2.90
N CYS A 150 6.57 10.69 -1.98
CA CYS A 150 7.64 11.22 -1.16
C CYS A 150 8.09 10.17 -0.14
N GLY A 151 9.30 9.64 -0.33
CA GLY A 151 9.99 8.76 0.60
C GLY A 151 10.49 9.48 1.86
N ASN A 152 11.17 8.75 2.74
CA ASN A 152 11.88 9.32 3.90
C ASN A 152 13.20 8.60 4.19
N VAL A 153 13.60 7.71 3.28
CA VAL A 153 14.83 6.93 3.37
C VAL A 153 15.39 6.80 1.95
N GLY A 154 16.64 7.10 1.75
CA GLY A 154 17.23 7.18 0.41
C GLY A 154 16.81 8.44 -0.34
N ALA A 155 16.35 8.29 -1.56
CA ALA A 155 15.89 9.40 -2.38
C ALA A 155 14.59 10.02 -1.87
N LYS A 156 14.43 11.34 -2.11
CA LYS A 156 13.24 12.09 -1.74
C LYS A 156 11.97 11.56 -2.40
N TYR A 157 12.07 11.16 -3.65
CA TYR A 157 10.96 10.60 -4.43
C TYR A 157 11.28 9.16 -4.76
N GLN A 158 10.32 8.30 -4.52
CA GLN A 158 10.35 6.87 -4.75
C GLN A 158 9.18 6.49 -5.64
N VAL A 159 9.26 5.35 -6.34
CA VAL A 159 8.24 4.94 -7.31
C VAL A 159 7.55 3.68 -6.83
N VAL A 160 6.23 3.64 -6.95
CA VAL A 160 5.40 2.46 -6.69
C VAL A 160 4.86 1.92 -8.02
N ILE A 161 4.89 0.60 -8.15
CA ILE A 161 4.32 -0.15 -9.27
C ILE A 161 3.18 -0.99 -8.74
N ASN A 162 1.98 -0.78 -9.26
CA ASN A 162 0.79 -1.49 -8.82
C ASN A 162 0.13 -2.27 -9.97
N ALA A 163 -0.37 -3.46 -9.65
CA ALA A 163 -1.28 -4.24 -10.46
C ALA A 163 -2.70 -3.71 -10.26
N LEU A 164 -3.29 -3.12 -11.29
CA LEU A 164 -4.58 -2.42 -11.17
C LEU A 164 -5.76 -3.38 -11.08
N ARG A 165 -5.73 -4.50 -11.83
CA ARG A 165 -6.79 -5.52 -11.81
C ARG A 165 -6.78 -6.32 -10.52
N MET A 166 -5.58 -6.77 -10.11
CA MET A 166 -5.39 -7.55 -8.89
C MET A 166 -5.45 -6.71 -7.62
N ARG A 167 -5.37 -5.38 -7.73
CA ARG A 167 -5.30 -4.43 -6.61
C ARG A 167 -4.17 -4.73 -5.62
N ARG A 168 -3.00 -5.06 -6.16
CA ARG A 168 -1.77 -5.40 -5.43
C ARG A 168 -0.64 -4.45 -5.78
N CYS A 169 0.26 -4.24 -4.85
CA CYS A 169 1.52 -3.55 -5.11
C CYS A 169 2.53 -4.57 -5.65
N CYS A 170 3.01 -4.36 -6.87
CA CYS A 170 4.04 -5.23 -7.47
C CYS A 170 5.42 -4.92 -6.91
N ASN A 171 5.75 -3.64 -6.82
CA ASN A 171 7.10 -3.22 -6.42
C ASN A 171 7.13 -1.80 -5.88
N VAL A 172 8.22 -1.50 -5.15
CA VAL A 172 8.58 -0.16 -4.71
C VAL A 172 10.04 0.05 -5.05
N ILE A 173 10.35 1.12 -5.76
CA ILE A 173 11.69 1.48 -6.23
C ILE A 173 12.20 2.63 -5.36
N ASP A 174 13.47 2.57 -4.97
CA ASP A 174 14.09 3.47 -3.99
C ASP A 174 14.42 4.86 -4.51
N ASP A 175 14.40 5.05 -5.83
CA ASP A 175 14.71 6.32 -6.45
C ASP A 175 13.79 6.57 -7.67
N ARG A 176 13.63 7.84 -8.03
CA ARG A 176 12.98 8.31 -9.26
C ARG A 176 13.96 8.45 -10.43
N CYS A 177 15.21 8.06 -10.29
CA CYS A 177 16.18 8.07 -11.38
C CYS A 177 15.74 7.11 -12.50
N ALA A 178 15.81 7.55 -13.76
CA ALA A 178 15.40 6.72 -14.90
C ALA A 178 16.15 5.39 -14.94
N MET A 179 17.47 5.41 -14.76
CA MET A 179 18.29 4.19 -14.75
C MET A 179 17.84 3.20 -13.69
N THR A 180 17.58 3.68 -12.46
CA THR A 180 17.10 2.81 -11.37
C THR A 180 15.75 2.18 -11.70
N ILE A 181 14.85 2.95 -12.34
CA ILE A 181 13.53 2.43 -12.75
C ILE A 181 13.70 1.42 -13.88
N TYR A 182 14.53 1.71 -14.90
CA TYR A 182 14.83 0.78 -15.98
C TYR A 182 15.42 -0.52 -15.44
N ASP A 183 16.49 -0.45 -14.63
CA ASP A 183 17.13 -1.62 -14.04
C ASP A 183 16.12 -2.50 -13.30
N ARG A 184 15.19 -1.89 -12.59
CA ARG A 184 14.17 -2.64 -11.84
C ARG A 184 13.08 -3.23 -12.74
N LEU A 185 12.64 -2.51 -13.77
CA LEU A 185 11.62 -3.00 -14.71
C LEU A 185 12.18 -4.08 -15.63
N LEU A 186 13.43 -3.98 -16.05
CA LEU A 186 14.11 -4.95 -16.90
C LEU A 186 14.40 -6.29 -16.18
N LEU A 187 14.30 -6.35 -14.86
CA LEU A 187 14.32 -7.63 -14.12
C LEU A 187 13.10 -8.51 -14.43
N TYR A 188 11.98 -7.91 -14.86
CA TYR A 188 10.85 -8.70 -15.34
C TYR A 188 11.18 -9.27 -16.74
N PRO A 189 10.90 -10.57 -16.99
CA PRO A 189 11.09 -11.17 -18.31
C PRO A 189 10.38 -10.36 -19.41
N LEU A 190 10.95 -10.33 -20.61
CA LEU A 190 10.35 -9.61 -21.74
C LEU A 190 8.91 -10.07 -21.98
N SER A 191 8.65 -11.37 -21.93
CA SER A 191 7.30 -11.95 -22.07
C SER A 191 6.27 -11.42 -21.08
N GLU A 192 6.69 -11.10 -19.84
CA GLU A 192 5.81 -10.49 -18.85
C GLU A 192 5.58 -9.01 -19.15
N ARG A 193 6.59 -8.29 -19.61
CA ARG A 193 6.46 -6.88 -20.01
C ARG A 193 5.61 -6.71 -21.26
N GLU A 194 5.67 -7.64 -22.21
CA GLU A 194 4.83 -7.70 -23.42
C GLU A 194 3.36 -8.02 -23.12
N ARG A 195 3.08 -8.70 -22.00
CA ARG A 195 1.69 -8.98 -21.55
C ARG A 195 0.98 -7.76 -20.97
N VAL A 196 1.73 -6.72 -20.59
CA VAL A 196 1.14 -5.48 -20.10
C VAL A 196 0.51 -4.75 -21.28
N SER A 197 -0.80 -4.60 -21.24
CA SER A 197 -1.60 -3.94 -22.29
C SER A 197 -1.93 -2.48 -21.97
N ILE A 198 -1.98 -2.13 -20.68
CA ILE A 198 -2.27 -0.77 -20.19
C ILE A 198 -1.31 -0.38 -19.09
N VAL A 199 -0.76 0.82 -19.20
CA VAL A 199 -0.02 1.45 -18.09
C VAL A 199 -0.65 2.79 -17.75
N SER A 200 -1.15 2.94 -16.52
CA SER A 200 -1.68 4.21 -16.01
C SER A 200 -0.58 5.03 -15.36
N ILE A 201 -0.42 6.27 -15.80
CA ILE A 201 0.55 7.25 -15.28
C ILE A 201 -0.07 8.63 -15.14
N ASP A 202 0.60 9.48 -14.38
CA ASP A 202 0.34 10.93 -14.40
C ASP A 202 0.71 11.54 -15.76
N LEU A 203 0.33 12.81 -15.98
CA LEU A 203 0.73 13.58 -17.16
C LEU A 203 2.23 13.95 -17.09
N SER A 204 3.08 12.93 -16.99
CA SER A 204 4.53 13.05 -16.81
C SER A 204 5.28 12.54 -18.04
N PRO A 205 5.91 13.41 -18.85
CA PRO A 205 6.73 12.97 -19.97
C PRO A 205 7.86 12.01 -19.56
N PHE A 206 8.32 12.12 -18.32
CA PHE A 206 9.34 11.26 -17.76
C PHE A 206 8.86 9.80 -17.67
N PHE A 207 7.69 9.55 -17.08
CA PHE A 207 7.13 8.20 -17.01
C PHE A 207 6.66 7.70 -18.38
N HIS A 208 6.16 8.58 -19.23
CA HIS A 208 5.75 8.24 -20.61
C HIS A 208 6.89 7.53 -21.35
N LYS A 209 8.07 8.14 -21.39
CA LYS A 209 9.27 7.56 -22.02
C LYS A 209 9.65 6.21 -21.43
N ILE A 210 9.64 6.08 -20.12
CA ILE A 210 9.96 4.80 -19.44
C ILE A 210 8.98 3.70 -19.85
N VAL A 211 7.69 4.04 -19.96
CA VAL A 211 6.66 3.06 -20.34
C VAL A 211 6.86 2.60 -21.78
N GLU A 212 7.10 3.52 -22.71
CA GLU A 212 7.36 3.18 -24.13
C GLU A 212 8.55 2.22 -24.29
N GLU A 213 9.61 2.44 -23.53
CA GLU A 213 10.83 1.63 -23.62
C GLU A 213 10.72 0.28 -22.88
N CYS A 214 9.94 0.22 -21.77
CA CYS A 214 9.86 -0.98 -20.94
C CYS A 214 8.70 -1.91 -21.28
N PHE A 215 7.59 -1.39 -21.82
CA PHE A 215 6.36 -2.14 -22.08
C PHE A 215 5.93 -2.02 -23.55
N PRO A 216 6.51 -2.86 -24.45
CA PRO A 216 6.39 -2.66 -25.90
C PRO A 216 4.95 -2.66 -26.43
N ASN A 217 4.03 -3.40 -25.79
CA ASN A 217 2.64 -3.54 -26.24
C ASN A 217 1.65 -2.69 -25.44
N ALA A 218 2.13 -1.89 -24.49
CA ALA A 218 1.25 -1.17 -23.58
C ALA A 218 0.74 0.13 -24.19
N ARG A 219 -0.55 0.39 -24.08
CA ARG A 219 -1.13 1.71 -24.27
C ARG A 219 -1.04 2.48 -22.94
N ILE A 220 -0.71 3.75 -23.03
CA ILE A 220 -0.61 4.62 -21.86
C ILE A 220 -2.00 5.21 -21.57
N ALA A 221 -2.45 5.12 -20.32
CA ALA A 221 -3.65 5.76 -19.83
C ALA A 221 -3.29 6.92 -18.89
N ALA A 222 -3.66 8.14 -19.25
CA ALA A 222 -3.45 9.29 -18.38
C ALA A 222 -4.43 9.26 -17.18
N ASP A 223 -3.95 9.55 -15.99
CA ASP A 223 -4.79 9.59 -14.81
C ASP A 223 -5.80 10.75 -14.87
N LYS A 224 -7.08 10.38 -14.82
CA LYS A 224 -8.21 11.32 -14.82
C LYS A 224 -8.11 12.38 -13.72
N PHE A 225 -7.65 12.00 -12.52
CA PHE A 225 -7.57 12.92 -11.38
C PHE A 225 -6.56 14.04 -11.66
N HIS A 226 -5.38 13.71 -12.17
CA HIS A 226 -4.35 14.69 -12.54
C HIS A 226 -4.77 15.55 -13.71
N ALA A 227 -5.42 14.97 -14.71
CA ALA A 227 -5.94 15.74 -15.85
C ALA A 227 -7.02 16.75 -15.40
N VAL A 228 -8.02 16.32 -14.65
CA VAL A 228 -9.10 17.22 -14.16
C VAL A 228 -8.53 18.30 -13.23
N ARG A 229 -7.50 18.00 -12.45
CA ARG A 229 -6.85 18.96 -11.57
C ARG A 229 -6.27 20.16 -12.33
N LEU A 230 -5.80 19.99 -13.57
CA LEU A 230 -5.32 21.12 -14.39
C LEU A 230 -6.38 22.21 -14.55
N ALA A 231 -7.62 21.84 -14.85
CA ALA A 231 -8.72 22.81 -15.01
C ALA A 231 -9.17 23.39 -13.67
N ILE A 232 -9.12 22.61 -12.58
CA ILE A 232 -9.39 23.09 -11.23
C ILE A 232 -8.36 24.14 -10.82
N ASP A 233 -7.07 23.90 -11.05
CA ASP A 233 -5.99 24.82 -10.72
C ASP A 233 -6.07 26.08 -11.60
N ALA A 234 -6.45 25.96 -12.89
CA ALA A 234 -6.69 27.09 -13.77
C ALA A 234 -7.83 27.98 -13.26
N LEU A 235 -8.95 27.39 -12.82
CA LEU A 235 -10.05 28.14 -12.20
C LEU A 235 -9.62 28.79 -10.87
N ASP A 236 -8.81 28.11 -10.05
CA ASP A 236 -8.34 28.67 -8.78
C ASP A 236 -7.43 29.89 -8.98
N ILE A 237 -6.68 29.95 -10.08
CA ILE A 237 -5.93 31.15 -10.49
C ILE A 237 -6.88 32.30 -10.75
N VAL A 238 -7.89 32.12 -11.61
CA VAL A 238 -8.88 33.15 -11.94
C VAL A 238 -9.66 33.58 -10.71
N ARG A 239 -10.03 32.64 -9.82
CA ARG A 239 -10.68 32.96 -8.54
C ARG A 239 -9.83 33.92 -7.71
N ARG A 240 -8.52 33.68 -7.58
CA ARG A 240 -7.62 34.56 -6.80
C ARG A 240 -7.51 35.93 -7.44
N GLU A 241 -7.40 36.02 -8.75
CA GLU A 241 -7.38 37.30 -9.49
C GLU A 241 -8.67 38.10 -9.23
N VAL A 242 -9.83 37.47 -9.36
CA VAL A 242 -11.13 38.12 -9.11
C VAL A 242 -11.26 38.56 -7.65
N GLN A 243 -10.90 37.70 -6.69
CA GLN A 243 -10.97 38.07 -5.28
C GLN A 243 -10.06 39.23 -4.90
N ALA A 244 -8.95 39.42 -5.60
CA ALA A 244 -8.03 40.53 -5.32
C ALA A 244 -8.64 41.91 -5.62
N ILE A 245 -9.53 41.99 -6.62
CA ILE A 245 -10.17 43.23 -7.08
C ILE A 245 -11.56 43.49 -6.49
N LEU A 246 -12.20 42.46 -5.88
CA LEU A 246 -13.52 42.62 -5.27
C LEU A 246 -13.48 43.48 -3.99
N PRO A 247 -14.54 44.28 -3.73
CA PRO A 247 -14.73 44.99 -2.47
C PRO A 247 -14.73 44.04 -1.27
N THR A 248 -14.26 44.54 -0.11
CA THR A 248 -14.16 43.74 1.13
C THR A 248 -15.50 43.11 1.53
N GLY A 249 -16.62 43.79 1.30
CA GLY A 249 -17.97 43.30 1.58
C GLY A 249 -18.36 42.08 0.77
N GLU A 250 -17.90 42.00 -0.48
CA GLU A 250 -18.19 40.89 -1.39
C GLU A 250 -17.25 39.72 -1.20
N ARG A 251 -15.98 39.94 -0.80
CA ARG A 251 -15.01 38.87 -0.50
C ARG A 251 -15.50 37.87 0.54
N LYS A 252 -16.36 38.26 1.48
CA LYS A 252 -16.93 37.38 2.49
C LYS A 252 -17.72 36.21 1.88
N HIS A 253 -18.33 36.37 0.71
CA HIS A 253 -19.08 35.32 0.01
C HIS A 253 -18.16 34.17 -0.46
N PHE A 254 -16.88 34.45 -0.66
CA PHE A 254 -15.87 33.44 -1.01
C PHE A 254 -15.27 32.73 0.19
N ARG A 255 -15.58 33.17 1.41
CA ARG A 255 -15.07 32.53 2.62
C ARG A 255 -15.60 31.09 2.73
N ASN A 256 -14.69 30.15 2.92
CA ASN A 256 -14.98 28.71 2.98
C ASN A 256 -15.72 28.12 1.76
N ALA A 257 -15.74 28.85 0.64
CA ALA A 257 -16.46 28.46 -0.57
C ALA A 257 -15.56 27.87 -1.67
N ARG A 258 -14.24 27.83 -1.44
CA ARG A 258 -13.28 27.28 -2.42
C ARG A 258 -13.67 25.88 -2.86
N ARG A 259 -14.06 24.99 -1.95
CA ARG A 259 -14.52 23.63 -2.25
C ARG A 259 -15.75 23.61 -3.16
N ILE A 260 -16.70 24.53 -2.94
CA ILE A 260 -17.93 24.64 -3.75
C ILE A 260 -17.59 25.07 -5.18
N LEU A 261 -16.79 26.12 -5.33
CA LEU A 261 -16.40 26.64 -6.63
C LEU A 261 -15.58 25.66 -7.47
N LEU A 262 -14.60 24.99 -6.84
CA LEU A 262 -13.72 24.04 -7.50
C LEU A 262 -14.34 22.65 -7.66
N GLY A 263 -15.35 22.31 -6.88
CA GLY A 263 -16.09 21.07 -6.99
C GLY A 263 -16.85 20.95 -8.32
N ARG A 264 -17.21 19.72 -8.69
CA ARG A 264 -18.05 19.47 -9.86
C ARG A 264 -19.50 19.88 -9.51
N GLU A 265 -20.11 20.73 -10.35
CA GLU A 265 -21.44 21.30 -10.11
C GLU A 265 -22.52 20.23 -9.91
N THR A 266 -22.45 19.13 -10.67
CA THR A 266 -23.39 18.00 -10.58
C THR A 266 -23.38 17.29 -9.22
N LYS A 267 -22.30 17.43 -8.45
CA LYS A 267 -22.13 16.82 -7.13
C LYS A 267 -22.47 17.74 -5.96
N LEU A 268 -22.84 19.00 -6.25
CA LEU A 268 -23.17 19.99 -5.25
C LEU A 268 -24.60 19.79 -4.73
N ARG A 269 -24.80 20.01 -3.42
CA ARG A 269 -26.11 20.07 -2.77
C ARG A 269 -26.84 21.36 -3.17
N ALA A 270 -28.17 21.42 -3.00
CA ALA A 270 -28.97 22.56 -3.38
C ALA A 270 -28.46 23.91 -2.79
N TRP A 271 -28.15 23.95 -1.50
CA TRP A 271 -27.61 25.16 -0.85
C TRP A 271 -26.21 25.54 -1.38
N GLU A 272 -25.38 24.57 -1.76
CA GLU A 272 -24.06 24.81 -2.35
C GLU A 272 -24.21 25.40 -3.76
N LYS A 273 -25.18 24.94 -4.55
CA LYS A 273 -25.50 25.50 -5.87
C LYS A 273 -25.95 26.95 -5.76
N ASN A 274 -26.83 27.29 -4.79
CA ASN A 274 -27.25 28.67 -4.54
C ASN A 274 -26.05 29.55 -4.18
N LYS A 275 -25.14 29.08 -3.34
CA LYS A 275 -23.92 29.80 -2.99
C LYS A 275 -22.98 29.95 -4.18
N LEU A 276 -22.86 28.92 -5.02
CA LEU A 276 -22.12 28.99 -6.28
C LEU A 276 -22.67 30.07 -7.21
N MET A 277 -23.99 30.09 -7.44
CA MET A 277 -24.65 31.10 -8.29
C MET A 277 -24.38 32.53 -7.80
N GLN A 278 -24.46 32.77 -6.49
CA GLN A 278 -24.12 34.07 -5.90
C GLN A 278 -22.66 34.49 -6.20
N MET A 279 -21.70 33.57 -6.09
CA MET A 279 -20.30 33.86 -6.42
C MET A 279 -20.10 34.15 -7.93
N LEU A 280 -20.77 33.38 -8.79
CA LEU A 280 -20.66 33.53 -10.25
C LEU A 280 -21.37 34.79 -10.75
N SER A 281 -22.39 35.31 -10.05
CA SER A 281 -23.05 36.58 -10.41
C SER A 281 -22.18 37.82 -10.15
N MET A 282 -21.17 37.71 -9.25
CA MET A 282 -20.29 38.84 -8.92
C MET A 282 -19.23 39.14 -10.00
N SER A 283 -18.94 38.19 -10.88
CA SER A 283 -17.89 38.35 -11.89
C SER A 283 -18.17 37.47 -13.11
N GLU A 284 -18.30 38.11 -14.25
CA GLU A 284 -18.43 37.41 -15.53
C GLU A 284 -17.18 36.59 -15.86
N ARG A 285 -16.02 37.16 -15.53
CA ARG A 285 -14.73 36.48 -15.71
C ARG A 285 -14.70 35.16 -14.91
N LEU A 286 -15.22 35.15 -13.63
CA LEU A 286 -15.27 33.94 -12.84
C LEU A 286 -16.31 32.94 -13.37
N ARG A 287 -17.45 33.43 -13.87
CA ARG A 287 -18.51 32.60 -14.48
C ARG A 287 -17.99 31.86 -15.69
N THR A 288 -17.31 32.57 -16.59
CA THR A 288 -16.69 31.97 -17.78
C THR A 288 -15.63 30.95 -17.45
N ALA A 289 -14.75 31.23 -16.46
CA ALA A 289 -13.74 30.28 -16.04
C ALA A 289 -14.36 29.02 -15.37
N HIS A 290 -15.45 29.18 -14.60
CA HIS A 290 -16.18 28.04 -14.04
C HIS A 290 -16.84 27.19 -15.13
N ALA A 291 -17.45 27.82 -16.13
CA ALA A 291 -18.05 27.12 -17.27
C ALA A 291 -16.99 26.27 -18.02
N LEU A 292 -15.82 26.84 -18.29
CA LEU A 292 -14.70 26.13 -18.92
C LEU A 292 -14.24 24.93 -18.10
N LYS A 293 -14.16 25.06 -16.75
CA LYS A 293 -13.81 23.95 -15.87
C LYS A 293 -14.87 22.83 -15.96
N GLU A 294 -16.17 23.17 -15.92
CA GLU A 294 -17.25 22.18 -16.05
C GLU A 294 -17.25 21.52 -17.44
N GLU A 295 -16.99 22.28 -18.50
CA GLU A 295 -16.85 21.75 -19.85
C GLU A 295 -15.68 20.77 -19.94
N TYR A 296 -14.52 21.13 -19.40
CA TYR A 296 -13.37 20.24 -19.32
C TYR A 296 -13.68 18.95 -18.54
N CYS A 297 -14.39 19.05 -17.42
CA CYS A 297 -14.82 17.86 -16.69
C CYS A 297 -15.73 16.93 -17.51
N ARG A 298 -16.55 17.50 -18.42
CA ARG A 298 -17.41 16.72 -19.30
C ARG A 298 -16.67 15.94 -20.39
N LEU A 299 -15.41 16.27 -20.70
CA LEU A 299 -14.57 15.45 -21.58
C LEU A 299 -14.44 14.02 -21.06
N PHE A 300 -14.38 13.85 -19.76
CA PHE A 300 -14.24 12.54 -19.10
C PHE A 300 -15.56 11.76 -18.94
N ASP A 301 -16.65 12.32 -19.44
CA ASP A 301 -17.95 11.63 -19.53
C ASP A 301 -18.25 11.24 -20.97
N SER A 302 -17.27 11.33 -21.89
CA SER A 302 -17.42 10.96 -23.29
C SER A 302 -17.71 9.47 -23.44
N THR A 303 -18.66 9.14 -24.31
CA THR A 303 -19.12 7.76 -24.51
C THR A 303 -18.32 7.03 -25.59
N ASP A 304 -17.77 7.77 -26.54
CA ASP A 304 -16.94 7.25 -27.62
C ASP A 304 -15.91 8.30 -28.09
N ARG A 305 -15.00 7.88 -28.97
CA ARG A 305 -13.92 8.73 -29.46
C ARG A 305 -14.40 9.94 -30.25
N LYS A 306 -15.52 9.83 -30.94
CA LYS A 306 -16.10 10.94 -31.72
C LYS A 306 -16.70 11.99 -30.79
N ASP A 307 -17.41 11.57 -29.75
CA ASP A 307 -17.93 12.47 -28.72
C ASP A 307 -16.77 13.18 -27.98
N PHE A 308 -15.72 12.45 -27.62
CA PHE A 308 -14.51 13.03 -27.00
C PHE A 308 -13.88 14.10 -27.92
N ALA A 309 -13.69 13.79 -29.23
CA ALA A 309 -13.11 14.72 -30.18
C ALA A 309 -13.98 15.97 -30.35
N THR A 310 -15.31 15.81 -30.41
CA THR A 310 -16.27 16.90 -30.53
C THR A 310 -16.22 17.82 -29.31
N ARG A 311 -16.24 17.26 -28.09
CA ARG A 311 -16.17 18.03 -26.85
C ARG A 311 -14.82 18.75 -26.71
N LEU A 312 -13.74 18.10 -27.09
CA LEU A 312 -12.40 18.71 -27.06
C LEU A 312 -12.31 19.89 -28.04
N HIS A 313 -12.88 19.73 -29.22
CA HIS A 313 -12.96 20.82 -30.21
C HIS A 313 -13.77 22.02 -29.69
N GLN A 314 -14.93 21.78 -29.07
CA GLN A 314 -15.74 22.83 -28.45
C GLN A 314 -14.97 23.52 -27.31
N PHE A 315 -14.38 22.74 -26.40
CA PHE A 315 -13.54 23.28 -25.34
C PHE A 315 -12.41 24.16 -25.87
N ARG A 316 -11.72 23.74 -26.94
CA ARG A 316 -10.71 24.56 -27.63
C ARG A 316 -11.25 25.90 -28.10
N GLN A 317 -12.39 25.91 -28.78
CA GLN A 317 -13.01 27.14 -29.26
C GLN A 317 -13.35 28.10 -28.13
N HIS A 318 -13.94 27.58 -27.03
CA HIS A 318 -14.32 28.41 -25.90
C HIS A 318 -13.11 28.93 -25.12
N VAL A 319 -12.05 28.12 -24.96
CA VAL A 319 -10.79 28.58 -24.33
C VAL A 319 -10.15 29.71 -25.13
N LEU A 320 -10.10 29.59 -26.45
CA LEU A 320 -9.55 30.64 -27.35
C LEU A 320 -10.38 31.91 -27.29
N ALA A 321 -11.70 31.81 -27.31
CA ALA A 321 -12.61 32.96 -27.21
C ALA A 321 -12.51 33.64 -25.81
N ALA A 322 -12.35 32.91 -24.74
CA ALA A 322 -12.27 33.44 -23.40
C ALA A 322 -10.92 34.10 -23.05
N GLY A 323 -9.84 33.76 -23.75
CA GLY A 323 -8.53 34.38 -23.61
C GLY A 323 -7.81 34.18 -22.28
N PHE A 324 -8.18 33.15 -21.48
CA PHE A 324 -7.51 32.86 -20.20
C PHE A 324 -6.19 32.14 -20.41
N THR A 325 -5.08 32.76 -20.04
CA THR A 325 -3.74 32.14 -20.10
C THR A 325 -3.66 30.81 -19.28
N SER A 326 -4.37 30.75 -18.14
CA SER A 326 -4.41 29.55 -17.32
C SER A 326 -5.08 28.37 -18.05
N PHE A 327 -6.21 28.61 -18.75
CA PHE A 327 -6.91 27.58 -19.53
C PHE A 327 -6.22 27.27 -20.86
N ALA A 328 -5.50 28.20 -21.44
CA ALA A 328 -4.67 27.94 -22.65
C ALA A 328 -3.58 26.88 -22.32
N ARG A 329 -3.01 26.90 -21.11
CA ARG A 329 -2.08 25.85 -20.65
C ARG A 329 -2.77 24.50 -20.50
N VAL A 330 -3.98 24.48 -19.94
CA VAL A 330 -4.80 23.25 -19.84
C VAL A 330 -5.02 22.66 -21.22
N LEU A 331 -5.46 23.49 -22.18
CA LEU A 331 -5.71 23.06 -23.55
C LEU A 331 -4.45 22.48 -24.20
N LYS A 332 -3.31 23.20 -24.12
CA LYS A 332 -2.03 22.72 -24.67
C LYS A 332 -1.66 21.35 -24.10
N THR A 333 -1.73 21.16 -22.78
CA THR A 333 -1.44 19.86 -22.15
C THR A 333 -2.43 18.79 -22.60
N THR A 334 -3.72 19.12 -22.69
CA THR A 334 -4.75 18.17 -23.10
C THR A 334 -4.56 17.73 -24.56
N GLU A 335 -4.19 18.64 -25.46
CA GLU A 335 -3.90 18.31 -26.87
C GLU A 335 -2.66 17.46 -27.02
N GLN A 336 -1.64 17.69 -26.17
CA GLN A 336 -0.41 16.89 -26.14
C GLN A 336 -0.67 15.47 -25.64
N TRP A 337 -1.57 15.30 -24.69
CA TRP A 337 -1.90 14.03 -24.02
C TRP A 337 -3.27 13.46 -24.42
N LYS A 338 -3.79 13.86 -25.59
CA LYS A 338 -5.17 13.51 -25.99
C LYS A 338 -5.39 12.00 -26.14
N GLU A 339 -4.39 11.27 -26.63
CA GLU A 339 -4.49 9.83 -26.86
C GLU A 339 -4.47 9.07 -25.53
N GLU A 340 -3.62 9.48 -24.60
CA GLU A 340 -3.50 8.88 -23.27
C GLU A 340 -4.73 9.19 -22.40
N ILE A 341 -5.26 10.42 -22.51
CA ILE A 341 -6.51 10.82 -21.86
C ILE A 341 -7.66 9.97 -22.41
N TRP A 342 -7.74 9.83 -23.74
CA TRP A 342 -8.75 8.97 -24.34
C TRP A 342 -8.60 7.52 -23.90
N THR A 343 -7.41 6.96 -23.89
CA THR A 343 -7.15 5.61 -23.38
C THR A 343 -7.65 5.43 -21.93
N GLY A 344 -7.41 6.43 -21.07
CA GLY A 344 -7.93 6.42 -19.69
C GLY A 344 -9.46 6.43 -19.61
N ILE A 345 -10.13 7.17 -20.51
CA ILE A 345 -11.60 7.22 -20.60
C ILE A 345 -12.15 5.89 -21.11
N GLU A 346 -11.63 5.40 -22.23
CA GLU A 346 -12.06 4.18 -22.92
C GLU A 346 -11.91 2.94 -22.03
N THR A 347 -10.78 2.82 -21.35
CA THR A 347 -10.46 1.63 -20.54
C THR A 347 -10.97 1.71 -19.10
N GLY A 348 -11.29 2.91 -18.61
CA GLY A 348 -11.71 3.16 -17.23
C GLY A 348 -10.59 3.06 -16.20
N TYR A 349 -9.35 2.74 -16.63
CA TYR A 349 -8.20 2.68 -15.71
C TYR A 349 -7.78 4.07 -15.24
N ASN A 350 -7.49 4.19 -13.97
CA ASN A 350 -7.05 5.40 -13.31
C ASN A 350 -6.15 5.07 -12.11
N ASN A 351 -5.49 6.09 -11.56
CA ASN A 351 -4.58 5.94 -10.43
C ASN A 351 -5.29 5.93 -9.05
N GLY A 352 -6.61 5.83 -8.96
CA GLY A 352 -7.32 5.86 -7.68
C GLY A 352 -6.87 4.78 -6.69
N PHE A 353 -6.57 3.57 -7.19
CA PHE A 353 -5.98 2.52 -6.37
C PHE A 353 -4.57 2.91 -5.89
N THR A 354 -3.75 3.46 -6.77
CA THR A 354 -2.38 3.90 -6.50
C THR A 354 -2.34 5.06 -5.52
N GLU A 355 -3.26 6.01 -5.63
CA GLU A 355 -3.43 7.09 -4.65
C GLU A 355 -3.78 6.51 -3.26
N GLY A 356 -4.65 5.52 -3.18
CA GLY A 356 -4.95 4.77 -1.95
C GLY A 356 -3.72 4.08 -1.36
N CYS A 357 -2.85 3.49 -2.20
CA CYS A 357 -1.57 2.93 -1.79
C CYS A 357 -0.64 4.02 -1.24
N ASN A 358 -0.47 5.13 -1.96
CA ASN A 358 0.35 6.26 -1.53
C ASN A 358 -0.12 6.87 -0.21
N ASN A 359 -1.42 6.95 0.02
CA ASN A 359 -1.99 7.39 1.30
C ASN A 359 -1.67 6.41 2.43
N THR A 360 -1.75 5.10 2.17
CA THR A 360 -1.35 4.07 3.15
C THR A 360 0.14 4.17 3.49
N ILE A 361 1.01 4.39 2.49
CA ILE A 361 2.45 4.60 2.68
C ILE A 361 2.72 5.85 3.53
N LYS A 362 2.00 6.95 3.29
CA LYS A 362 2.11 8.18 4.11
C LYS A 362 1.74 7.93 5.58
N VAL A 363 0.68 7.16 5.82
CA VAL A 363 0.28 6.78 7.20
C VAL A 363 1.34 5.89 7.84
N LEU A 364 1.83 4.87 7.12
CA LEU A 364 2.89 3.99 7.60
C LEU A 364 4.13 4.77 8.05
N LYS A 365 4.59 5.73 7.24
CA LYS A 365 5.72 6.60 7.58
C LYS A 365 5.51 7.36 8.89
N ARG A 366 4.31 7.91 9.09
CA ARG A 366 3.97 8.66 10.32
C ARG A 366 3.97 7.75 11.55
N VAL A 367 3.30 6.62 11.46
CA VAL A 367 3.16 5.66 12.57
C VAL A 367 4.50 5.05 12.97
N CYS A 368 5.39 4.83 12.00
CA CYS A 368 6.72 4.26 12.26
C CYS A 368 7.79 5.31 12.57
N TYR A 369 7.45 6.61 12.63
CA TYR A 369 8.41 7.71 12.82
C TYR A 369 9.56 7.70 11.79
N GLY A 370 9.29 7.16 10.61
CA GLY A 370 10.27 6.98 9.53
C GLY A 370 10.98 5.63 9.55
N PHE A 371 11.83 5.46 8.56
CA PHE A 371 12.67 4.27 8.37
C PHE A 371 14.12 4.70 8.12
N ARG A 372 15.08 3.87 8.53
CA ARG A 372 16.53 4.10 8.31
C ARG A 372 17.10 3.26 7.17
N ASN A 373 16.37 2.23 6.75
CA ASN A 373 16.78 1.31 5.70
C ASN A 373 15.63 1.15 4.70
N PHE A 374 15.93 1.39 3.42
CA PHE A 374 14.93 1.33 2.36
C PHE A 374 14.33 -0.07 2.21
N GLU A 375 15.15 -1.12 2.25
CA GLU A 375 14.66 -2.48 2.05
C GLU A 375 13.68 -2.91 3.15
N ASN A 376 13.91 -2.49 4.40
CA ASN A 376 12.94 -2.69 5.48
C ASN A 376 11.64 -1.90 5.25
N PHE A 377 11.75 -0.70 4.71
CA PHE A 377 10.58 0.12 4.34
C PHE A 377 9.81 -0.52 3.20
N ARG A 378 10.47 -0.92 2.13
CA ARG A 378 9.91 -1.58 0.96
C ARG A 378 9.18 -2.87 1.35
N ARG A 379 9.82 -3.77 2.11
CA ARG A 379 9.21 -5.01 2.61
C ARG A 379 7.95 -4.73 3.41
N ARG A 380 7.98 -3.71 4.25
CA ARG A 380 6.82 -3.32 5.05
C ARG A 380 5.68 -2.79 4.20
N ILE A 381 5.97 -1.97 3.19
CA ILE A 381 4.98 -1.47 2.23
C ILE A 381 4.32 -2.65 1.50
N LEU A 382 5.12 -3.52 0.90
CA LEU A 382 4.62 -4.68 0.15
C LEU A 382 3.75 -5.58 1.02
N PHE A 383 4.17 -5.87 2.23
CA PHE A 383 3.41 -6.70 3.17
C PHE A 383 2.05 -6.08 3.53
N ILE A 384 2.03 -4.78 3.84
CA ILE A 384 0.79 -4.08 4.21
C ILE A 384 -0.15 -3.93 3.01
N LEU A 385 0.38 -3.56 1.84
CA LEU A 385 -0.45 -3.33 0.65
C LEU A 385 -1.00 -4.62 0.05
N ASN A 386 -0.27 -5.74 0.20
CA ASN A 386 -0.63 -7.05 -0.33
C ASN A 386 -1.30 -7.97 0.71
N ASN A 387 -1.64 -7.46 1.89
CA ASN A 387 -2.39 -8.22 2.88
C ASN A 387 -3.77 -8.61 2.33
N GLU A 388 -4.10 -9.91 2.36
CA GLU A 388 -5.30 -10.46 1.73
C GLU A 388 -6.61 -9.88 2.29
N GLU A 389 -6.69 -9.64 3.59
CA GLU A 389 -7.86 -9.00 4.18
C GLU A 389 -8.07 -7.57 3.66
N ARG A 390 -6.99 -6.82 3.44
CA ARG A 390 -7.06 -5.47 2.86
C ARG A 390 -7.46 -5.52 1.40
N ILE A 391 -6.96 -6.49 0.64
CA ILE A 391 -7.36 -6.71 -0.75
C ILE A 391 -8.85 -7.05 -0.81
N ALA A 392 -9.33 -7.99 0.01
CA ALA A 392 -10.73 -8.38 0.07
C ALA A 392 -11.67 -7.20 0.43
N ARG A 393 -11.27 -6.35 1.38
CA ARG A 393 -12.03 -5.12 1.72
C ARG A 393 -12.07 -4.10 0.59
N ARG A 394 -11.01 -3.99 -0.21
CA ARG A 394 -10.94 -3.09 -1.37
C ARG A 394 -11.78 -3.58 -2.53
N THR A 395 -11.83 -4.91 -2.76
CA THR A 395 -12.64 -5.53 -3.84
C THR A 395 -14.13 -5.43 -3.55
N LYS A 396 -14.55 -5.49 -2.28
CA LYS A 396 -15.96 -5.31 -1.89
C LYS A 396 -16.47 -3.86 -2.01
N LYS A 397 -15.58 -2.86 -2.10
CA LYS A 397 -15.93 -1.43 -2.20
C LYS A 397 -15.88 -0.90 -3.63
N ALA A 398 -15.47 -1.68 -4.60
CA ALA A 398 -15.41 -1.36 -6.02
C ALA A 398 -16.59 -1.93 -6.78
#